data_8705aac2e4410d3d598df6ede81e593d
#
_entry.id   8705aac2e4410d3d598df6ede81e593d
#
_cell.length_a   1.000
_cell.length_b   1.000
_cell.length_c   1.000
_cell.angle_alpha   90.00
_cell.angle_beta   90.00
_cell.angle_gamma   90.00
#
_symmetry.space_group_name_H-M   'P 1'
#
loop_
_entity.id
_entity.type
_entity.pdbx_description
1 polymer ?
#
loop_
_entity_poly.entity_id
_entity_poly.type
_entity_poly.pdbx_seq_one_letter_code
_entity_poly.pdbx_strand_id
1 'polypeptide(L)'
;METPISNETPWVPSQRYPDERLRDLDPSFAKYRNMNGAVQKLAGGTRWGEGPVWFGDHRCLIWSDVPANRMFRWDEQTGQTTIFRSPSNFSNGNTRDREGRLITCEHLGRRVVRTEHDGRITVLADGFEGKRLNSPNDVVVKSDGTIWFTDPPFGILGDHEGMRAESEMPQAVWRVDPASGRMWKMADDILGPNGLAFSPDESLLYVVESRANPRNIVSYAVRADGTLGPKRDFITAEAGGTPDGFRVDEDGNLWCGWGMGTEEQDGVRVFNAAGAPIGHITLPERCANVCFGGPHRNRLFIAGARSLYSVFVNTRGVAGG
;
A
#
# COMPACT_ATOMS: atom_id res chain seq x y z
N MET A 1 24.62 14.31 -13.24
CA MET A 1 23.34 15.04 -13.23
C MET A 1 22.52 14.43 -14.36
N GLU A 2 21.58 13.54 -14.04
CA GLU A 2 20.65 13.02 -15.03
C GLU A 2 19.66 14.13 -15.38
N THR A 3 19.56 14.45 -16.66
CA THR A 3 18.59 15.41 -17.20
C THR A 3 17.16 14.88 -16.88
N PRO A 4 16.22 15.69 -16.37
CA PRO A 4 14.86 15.22 -16.16
C PRO A 4 14.26 14.81 -17.52
N ILE A 5 13.69 13.60 -17.58
CA ILE A 5 12.98 13.09 -18.76
C ILE A 5 11.70 13.93 -18.91
N SER A 6 11.73 14.90 -19.80
CA SER A 6 10.68 15.90 -20.03
C SER A 6 9.59 15.43 -21.01
N ASN A 7 9.04 14.24 -20.84
CA ASN A 7 7.90 13.75 -21.61
C ASN A 7 6.67 13.44 -20.74
N GLU A 8 6.58 14.02 -19.54
CA GLU A 8 5.38 13.94 -18.73
C GLU A 8 4.34 14.94 -19.24
N THR A 9 3.14 14.47 -19.54
CA THR A 9 1.99 15.36 -19.75
C THR A 9 1.85 16.26 -18.52
N PRO A 10 1.83 17.60 -18.68
CA PRO A 10 1.72 18.51 -17.55
C PRO A 10 0.48 18.19 -16.73
N TRP A 11 0.62 18.09 -15.41
CA TRP A 11 -0.54 17.94 -14.54
C TRP A 11 -1.39 19.20 -14.58
N VAL A 12 -2.65 19.03 -14.92
CA VAL A 12 -3.63 20.13 -14.91
C VAL A 12 -4.59 19.90 -13.75
N PRO A 13 -4.54 20.74 -12.69
CA PRO A 13 -5.51 20.67 -11.60
C PRO A 13 -6.95 20.87 -12.13
N SER A 14 -7.93 20.32 -11.43
CA SER A 14 -9.34 20.59 -11.76
C SER A 14 -9.62 22.09 -11.68
N GLN A 15 -10.30 22.59 -12.72
CA GLN A 15 -10.75 24.00 -12.77
C GLN A 15 -12.16 24.18 -12.20
N ARG A 16 -12.83 23.06 -11.86
CA ARG A 16 -14.21 23.04 -11.37
C ARG A 16 -14.31 22.18 -10.13
N TYR A 17 -15.28 22.46 -9.30
CA TYR A 17 -15.57 21.72 -8.08
C TYR A 17 -17.01 21.24 -8.05
N PRO A 18 -17.28 20.04 -7.50
CA PRO A 18 -16.27 19.07 -7.04
C PRO A 18 -15.37 18.63 -8.20
N ASP A 19 -14.14 18.17 -7.86
CA ASP A 19 -13.22 17.65 -8.88
C ASP A 19 -13.88 16.46 -9.60
N GLU A 20 -13.96 16.53 -10.92
CA GLU A 20 -14.59 15.52 -11.78
C GLU A 20 -13.87 14.16 -11.76
N ARG A 21 -12.66 14.12 -11.25
CA ARG A 21 -11.92 12.87 -11.02
C ARG A 21 -12.49 12.03 -9.88
N LEU A 22 -13.21 12.65 -8.94
CA LEU A 22 -13.89 11.95 -7.86
C LEU A 22 -15.28 11.52 -8.32
N ARG A 23 -15.39 10.33 -8.86
CA ARG A 23 -16.62 9.80 -9.48
C ARG A 23 -17.45 9.00 -8.50
N ASP A 24 -18.73 9.29 -8.41
CA ASP A 24 -19.69 8.44 -7.73
C ASP A 24 -20.02 7.23 -8.61
N LEU A 25 -19.74 6.03 -8.13
CA LEU A 25 -20.26 4.80 -8.71
C LEU A 25 -21.59 4.41 -8.04
N ASP A 26 -21.79 4.89 -6.82
CA ASP A 26 -23.02 4.80 -6.05
C ASP A 26 -23.24 6.12 -5.29
N PRO A 27 -24.49 6.60 -5.12
CA PRO A 27 -24.77 7.86 -4.43
C PRO A 27 -24.22 7.96 -3.01
N SER A 28 -23.97 6.82 -2.33
CA SER A 28 -23.39 6.79 -0.99
C SER A 28 -21.95 7.34 -0.93
N PHE A 29 -21.23 7.40 -2.06
CA PHE A 29 -19.89 7.96 -2.11
C PHE A 29 -19.87 9.48 -1.93
N ALA A 30 -20.97 10.18 -2.26
CA ALA A 30 -21.03 11.64 -2.22
C ALA A 30 -20.63 12.21 -0.84
N LYS A 31 -20.92 11.52 0.27
CA LYS A 31 -20.55 11.96 1.61
C LYS A 31 -19.03 11.97 1.86
N TYR A 32 -18.28 11.15 1.12
CA TYR A 32 -16.82 11.02 1.27
C TYR A 32 -16.06 12.03 0.42
N ARG A 33 -16.70 12.64 -0.58
CA ARG A 33 -16.08 13.68 -1.39
C ARG A 33 -16.01 15.01 -0.64
N ASN A 34 -14.84 15.59 -0.60
CA ASN A 34 -14.70 16.98 -0.19
C ASN A 34 -15.07 17.88 -1.37
N MET A 35 -16.09 18.72 -1.18
CA MET A 35 -16.63 19.57 -2.26
C MET A 35 -15.61 20.57 -2.81
N ASN A 36 -14.64 20.97 -2.01
CA ASN A 36 -13.59 21.94 -2.37
C ASN A 36 -12.22 21.27 -2.53
N GLY A 37 -12.16 19.93 -2.39
CA GLY A 37 -10.94 19.16 -2.54
C GLY A 37 -10.70 18.78 -4.00
N ALA A 38 -9.49 19.01 -4.48
CA ALA A 38 -9.05 18.53 -5.78
C ALA A 38 -7.89 17.56 -5.63
N VAL A 39 -7.76 16.64 -6.60
CA VAL A 39 -6.58 15.78 -6.71
C VAL A 39 -5.39 16.66 -7.06
N GLN A 40 -4.32 16.54 -6.28
CA GLN A 40 -3.08 17.28 -6.43
C GLN A 40 -1.96 16.32 -6.79
N LYS A 41 -1.14 16.63 -7.78
CA LYS A 41 0.14 15.96 -8.01
C LYS A 41 1.19 16.63 -7.11
N LEU A 42 1.78 15.87 -6.22
CA LEU A 42 2.76 16.37 -5.23
C LEU A 42 4.19 16.19 -5.72
N ALA A 43 4.48 15.09 -6.41
CA ALA A 43 5.81 14.76 -6.93
C ALA A 43 5.69 13.89 -8.18
N GLY A 44 6.78 13.82 -8.94
CA GLY A 44 6.95 12.93 -10.09
C GLY A 44 8.34 12.33 -10.13
N GLY A 45 8.62 11.52 -11.19
CA GLY A 45 9.95 10.96 -11.43
C GLY A 45 10.22 9.61 -10.79
N THR A 46 9.20 8.92 -10.27
CA THR A 46 9.29 7.50 -9.94
C THR A 46 9.24 6.63 -11.19
N ARG A 47 9.76 5.42 -11.11
CA ARG A 47 9.58 4.37 -12.12
C ARG A 47 8.37 3.50 -11.78
N TRP A 48 8.21 3.20 -10.49
CA TRP A 48 7.07 2.50 -9.92
C TRP A 48 6.95 2.86 -8.45
N GLY A 49 6.02 3.77 -8.14
CA GLY A 49 5.79 4.25 -6.78
C GLY A 49 4.98 3.26 -5.95
N GLU A 50 5.46 2.93 -4.75
CA GLU A 50 4.86 1.95 -3.85
C GLU A 50 4.95 2.36 -2.38
N GLY A 51 4.15 1.70 -1.54
CA GLY A 51 4.22 1.72 -0.10
C GLY A 51 4.27 3.12 0.53
N PRO A 52 3.32 4.02 0.23
CA PRO A 52 3.29 5.32 0.87
C PRO A 52 2.96 5.19 2.35
N VAL A 53 3.68 5.92 3.21
CA VAL A 53 3.44 5.97 4.65
C VAL A 53 3.61 7.38 5.19
N TRP A 54 2.65 7.83 6.01
CA TRP A 54 2.64 9.17 6.61
C TRP A 54 3.23 9.19 8.01
N PHE A 55 4.14 10.14 8.26
CA PHE A 55 4.70 10.45 9.57
C PHE A 55 4.16 11.80 10.04
N GLY A 56 3.21 11.77 10.98
CA GLY A 56 2.52 12.98 11.46
C GLY A 56 3.38 13.91 12.29
N ASP A 57 4.29 13.38 13.10
CA ASP A 57 5.25 14.11 13.92
C ASP A 57 6.30 14.85 13.07
N HIS A 58 6.67 14.30 11.93
CA HIS A 58 7.57 14.91 10.97
C HIS A 58 6.86 15.62 9.82
N ARG A 59 5.52 15.53 9.73
CA ARG A 59 4.70 16.07 8.64
C ARG A 59 5.25 15.71 7.27
N CYS A 60 5.60 14.44 7.08
CA CYS A 60 6.17 13.97 5.83
C CYS A 60 5.57 12.63 5.39
N LEU A 61 5.64 12.40 4.08
CA LEU A 61 5.33 11.12 3.47
C LEU A 61 6.62 10.47 3.00
N ILE A 62 6.77 9.17 3.26
CA ILE A 62 7.83 8.35 2.68
C ILE A 62 7.17 7.34 1.76
N TRP A 63 7.80 7.06 0.59
CA TRP A 63 7.35 6.01 -0.32
C TRP A 63 8.53 5.41 -1.09
N SER A 64 8.33 4.22 -1.63
CA SER A 64 9.32 3.48 -2.40
C SER A 64 9.22 3.79 -3.90
N ASP A 65 10.36 3.83 -4.58
CA ASP A 65 10.50 3.73 -6.04
C ASP A 65 11.23 2.41 -6.31
N VAL A 66 10.43 1.33 -6.45
CA VAL A 66 10.94 -0.04 -6.39
C VAL A 66 12.01 -0.31 -7.44
N PRO A 67 11.77 -0.09 -8.76
CA PRO A 67 12.79 -0.41 -9.79
C PRO A 67 14.00 0.53 -9.76
N ALA A 68 13.86 1.70 -9.15
CA ALA A 68 14.99 2.63 -9.01
C ALA A 68 15.80 2.36 -7.73
N ASN A 69 15.41 1.36 -6.94
CA ASN A 69 16.08 0.95 -5.70
C ASN A 69 16.31 2.12 -4.74
N ARG A 70 15.27 2.94 -4.53
CA ARG A 70 15.33 4.12 -3.66
C ARG A 70 13.99 4.39 -2.99
N MET A 71 14.03 5.18 -1.94
CA MET A 71 12.87 5.73 -1.26
C MET A 71 12.92 7.25 -1.32
N PHE A 72 11.76 7.87 -1.43
CA PHE A 72 11.58 9.30 -1.38
C PHE A 72 10.94 9.74 -0.07
N ARG A 73 11.14 11.02 0.26
CA ARG A 73 10.42 11.76 1.30
C ARG A 73 9.85 13.02 0.69
N TRP A 74 8.54 13.21 0.83
CA TRP A 74 7.86 14.47 0.57
C TRP A 74 7.57 15.19 1.88
N ASP A 75 7.93 16.45 1.95
CA ASP A 75 7.74 17.31 3.13
C ASP A 75 6.51 18.20 2.93
N GLU A 76 5.53 18.11 3.84
CA GLU A 76 4.27 18.85 3.71
C GLU A 76 4.45 20.35 3.87
N GLN A 77 5.43 20.81 4.64
CA GLN A 77 5.61 22.24 4.93
C GLN A 77 6.26 22.97 3.75
N THR A 78 7.20 22.31 3.10
CA THR A 78 7.97 22.91 1.99
C THR A 78 7.44 22.48 0.62
N GLY A 79 6.69 21.39 0.53
CA GLY A 79 6.26 20.76 -0.72
C GLY A 79 7.41 20.07 -1.47
N GLN A 80 8.59 20.00 -0.90
CA GLN A 80 9.77 19.44 -1.57
C GLN A 80 9.85 17.93 -1.41
N THR A 81 10.38 17.30 -2.45
CA THR A 81 10.70 15.86 -2.47
C THR A 81 12.21 15.68 -2.45
N THR A 82 12.68 14.79 -1.59
CA THR A 82 14.09 14.43 -1.46
C THR A 82 14.25 12.90 -1.44
N ILE A 83 15.45 12.41 -1.73
CA ILE A 83 15.78 10.99 -1.53
C ILE A 83 15.90 10.75 -0.03
N PHE A 84 15.08 9.82 0.47
CA PHE A 84 15.15 9.37 1.87
C PHE A 84 16.21 8.29 2.07
N ARG A 85 16.28 7.31 1.12
CA ARG A 85 17.23 6.20 1.18
C ARG A 85 17.60 5.73 -0.24
N SER A 86 18.89 5.51 -0.49
CA SER A 86 19.42 4.92 -1.71
C SER A 86 20.79 4.29 -1.45
N PRO A 87 21.02 2.99 -1.72
CA PRO A 87 20.02 2.00 -2.17
C PRO A 87 19.02 1.64 -1.07
N SER A 88 17.83 1.19 -1.45
CA SER A 88 16.76 0.79 -0.54
C SER A 88 16.54 -0.72 -0.45
N ASN A 89 17.39 -1.53 -1.08
CA ASN A 89 17.21 -2.98 -1.27
C ASN A 89 15.92 -3.33 -2.01
N PHE A 90 15.55 -2.52 -3.01
CA PHE A 90 14.28 -2.64 -3.73
C PHE A 90 13.11 -2.69 -2.73
N SER A 91 13.05 -1.69 -1.85
CA SER A 91 11.94 -1.53 -0.91
C SER A 91 10.61 -1.43 -1.65
N ASN A 92 9.56 -2.05 -1.08
CA ASN A 92 8.21 -2.01 -1.62
C ASN A 92 7.25 -1.40 -0.59
N GLY A 93 6.41 -2.20 0.07
CA GLY A 93 5.46 -1.76 1.08
C GLY A 93 6.13 -1.18 2.32
N ASN A 94 5.52 -0.14 2.86
CA ASN A 94 5.95 0.49 4.09
C ASN A 94 4.75 0.76 5.00
N THR A 95 5.02 0.74 6.29
CA THR A 95 4.12 1.21 7.34
C THR A 95 4.93 1.77 8.50
N ARG A 96 4.27 2.22 9.55
CA ARG A 96 4.95 2.60 10.79
C ARG A 96 4.43 1.78 11.96
N ASP A 97 5.31 1.49 12.90
CA ASP A 97 4.88 0.84 14.14
C ASP A 97 4.23 1.85 15.12
N ARG A 98 3.79 1.33 16.25
CA ARG A 98 3.09 2.14 17.28
C ARG A 98 4.01 3.15 17.98
N GLU A 99 5.32 3.01 17.82
CA GLU A 99 6.34 3.92 18.33
C GLU A 99 6.80 4.93 17.26
N GLY A 100 6.19 4.92 16.06
CA GLY A 100 6.50 5.84 14.98
C GLY A 100 7.73 5.46 14.15
N ARG A 101 8.24 4.22 14.26
CA ARG A 101 9.38 3.75 13.46
C ARG A 101 8.91 3.19 12.12
N LEU A 102 9.72 3.37 11.09
CA LEU A 102 9.43 2.89 9.75
C LEU A 102 9.65 1.38 9.66
N ILE A 103 8.63 0.66 9.19
CA ILE A 103 8.71 -0.76 8.80
C ILE A 103 8.72 -0.83 7.28
N THR A 104 9.63 -1.60 6.70
CA THR A 104 9.82 -1.69 5.24
C THR A 104 9.96 -3.15 4.81
N CYS A 105 9.25 -3.52 3.75
CA CYS A 105 9.47 -4.74 2.98
C CYS A 105 10.59 -4.52 1.98
N GLU A 106 11.62 -5.38 1.97
CA GLU A 106 12.77 -5.30 1.05
C GLU A 106 12.82 -6.54 0.16
N HIS A 107 12.63 -6.37 -1.16
CA HIS A 107 12.65 -7.46 -2.13
C HIS A 107 14.05 -8.10 -2.25
N LEU A 108 15.10 -7.27 -2.46
CA LEU A 108 16.46 -7.79 -2.61
C LEU A 108 16.98 -8.43 -1.31
N GLY A 109 16.66 -7.81 -0.18
CA GLY A 109 16.99 -8.37 1.14
C GLY A 109 16.21 -9.63 1.47
N ARG A 110 15.05 -9.85 0.81
CA ARG A 110 14.10 -10.92 1.12
C ARG A 110 13.72 -10.88 2.60
N ARG A 111 13.36 -9.68 3.08
CA ARG A 111 13.19 -9.43 4.52
C ARG A 111 12.24 -8.28 4.82
N VAL A 112 11.75 -8.25 6.05
CA VAL A 112 11.07 -7.10 6.65
C VAL A 112 12.01 -6.46 7.67
N VAL A 113 12.17 -5.15 7.58
CA VAL A 113 13.08 -4.40 8.46
C VAL A 113 12.38 -3.25 9.17
N ARG A 114 12.94 -2.83 10.28
CA ARG A 114 12.58 -1.62 11.01
C ARG A 114 13.73 -0.62 11.01
N THR A 115 13.43 0.62 10.67
CA THR A 115 14.35 1.74 10.83
C THR A 115 14.12 2.32 12.22
N GLU A 116 15.11 2.21 13.07
CA GLU A 116 15.08 2.75 14.44
C GLU A 116 15.18 4.29 14.43
N HIS A 117 14.87 4.95 15.54
CA HIS A 117 14.94 6.41 15.64
C HIS A 117 16.36 6.96 15.46
N ASP A 118 17.39 6.17 15.71
CA ASP A 118 18.80 6.51 15.46
C ASP A 118 19.26 6.22 14.02
N GLY A 119 18.35 5.75 13.15
CA GLY A 119 18.62 5.41 11.74
C GLY A 119 19.15 4.00 11.51
N ARG A 120 19.43 3.21 12.56
CA ARG A 120 19.87 1.83 12.45
C ARG A 120 18.76 0.95 11.88
N ILE A 121 19.14 -0.04 11.07
CA ILE A 121 18.22 -1.03 10.50
C ILE A 121 18.22 -2.29 11.37
N THR A 122 17.04 -2.67 11.85
CA THR A 122 16.81 -3.93 12.58
C THR A 122 16.03 -4.88 11.66
N VAL A 123 16.57 -6.08 11.44
CA VAL A 123 15.84 -7.13 10.71
C VAL A 123 14.79 -7.73 11.63
N LEU A 124 13.54 -7.75 11.17
CA LEU A 124 12.40 -8.30 11.92
C LEU A 124 12.04 -9.71 11.44
N ALA A 125 12.17 -9.96 10.13
CA ALA A 125 11.92 -11.25 9.51
C ALA A 125 12.72 -11.37 8.21
N ASP A 126 13.45 -12.47 8.02
CA ASP A 126 14.21 -12.78 6.80
C ASP A 126 14.08 -14.25 6.39
N GLY A 127 13.45 -15.08 7.23
CA GLY A 127 13.26 -16.50 6.96
C GLY A 127 12.39 -17.19 8.00
N PHE A 128 12.01 -18.41 7.70
CA PHE A 128 11.23 -19.27 8.57
C PHE A 128 11.70 -20.74 8.44
N GLU A 129 11.96 -21.41 9.56
CA GLU A 129 12.44 -22.80 9.61
C GLU A 129 13.69 -23.05 8.75
N GLY A 130 14.62 -22.10 8.74
CA GLY A 130 15.89 -22.19 8.02
C GLY A 130 15.81 -21.89 6.52
N LYS A 131 14.65 -21.48 6.01
CA LYS A 131 14.41 -21.07 4.62
C LYS A 131 14.21 -19.58 4.53
N ARG A 132 14.69 -18.95 3.45
CA ARG A 132 14.50 -17.52 3.22
C ARG A 132 13.07 -17.21 2.79
N LEU A 133 12.58 -16.02 3.16
CA LEU A 133 11.36 -15.44 2.61
C LEU A 133 11.47 -15.29 1.08
N ASN A 134 10.36 -15.16 0.38
CA ASN A 134 10.36 -14.90 -1.06
C ASN A 134 10.79 -13.45 -1.35
N SER A 135 9.87 -12.53 -1.30
CA SER A 135 10.11 -11.09 -1.44
C SER A 135 8.96 -10.34 -0.77
N PRO A 136 9.04 -10.06 0.54
CA PRO A 136 7.99 -9.36 1.27
C PRO A 136 7.53 -8.12 0.51
N ASN A 137 6.20 -7.98 0.35
CA ASN A 137 5.60 -6.99 -0.54
C ASN A 137 4.89 -5.87 0.20
N ASP A 138 3.79 -6.11 0.90
CA ASP A 138 3.09 -5.08 1.70
C ASP A 138 3.01 -5.48 3.17
N VAL A 139 2.78 -4.50 4.05
CA VAL A 139 2.93 -4.66 5.50
C VAL A 139 1.99 -3.75 6.28
N VAL A 140 1.42 -4.29 7.37
CA VAL A 140 0.60 -3.54 8.33
C VAL A 140 0.97 -3.91 9.76
N VAL A 141 0.68 -3.02 10.72
CA VAL A 141 0.91 -3.24 12.14
C VAL A 141 -0.43 -3.29 12.87
N LYS A 142 -0.73 -4.44 13.47
CA LYS A 142 -1.93 -4.64 14.27
C LYS A 142 -1.88 -3.84 15.58
N SER A 143 -3.02 -3.59 16.23
CA SER A 143 -3.11 -2.83 17.50
C SER A 143 -2.31 -3.46 18.64
N ASP A 144 -2.12 -4.79 18.61
CA ASP A 144 -1.28 -5.53 19.56
C ASP A 144 0.23 -5.40 19.32
N GLY A 145 0.64 -4.63 18.30
CA GLY A 145 2.04 -4.41 17.92
C GLY A 145 2.62 -5.49 17.01
N THR A 146 1.90 -6.56 16.71
CA THR A 146 2.37 -7.57 15.76
C THR A 146 2.35 -7.02 14.33
N ILE A 147 3.32 -7.45 13.54
CA ILE A 147 3.53 -7.00 12.16
C ILE A 147 3.06 -8.11 11.23
N TRP A 148 2.20 -7.76 10.28
CA TRP A 148 1.65 -8.69 9.30
C TRP A 148 2.08 -8.26 7.91
N PHE A 149 2.56 -9.21 7.10
CA PHE A 149 3.06 -8.90 5.76
C PHE A 149 2.76 -10.02 4.77
N THR A 150 2.73 -9.65 3.50
CA THR A 150 2.59 -10.58 2.38
C THR A 150 3.96 -10.92 1.81
N ASP A 151 4.15 -12.17 1.37
CA ASP A 151 5.42 -12.68 0.86
C ASP A 151 5.25 -13.41 -0.48
N PRO A 152 4.86 -12.69 -1.55
CA PRO A 152 4.83 -13.24 -2.90
C PRO A 152 6.24 -13.32 -3.50
N PRO A 153 6.44 -14.03 -4.64
CA PRO A 153 7.75 -14.11 -5.28
C PRO A 153 8.05 -12.95 -6.24
N PHE A 154 7.33 -11.80 -6.20
CA PHE A 154 7.45 -10.76 -7.24
C PHE A 154 8.87 -10.23 -7.41
N GLY A 155 9.56 -9.92 -6.32
CA GLY A 155 10.92 -9.40 -6.33
C GLY A 155 12.01 -10.42 -6.66
N ILE A 156 11.67 -11.71 -6.79
CA ILE A 156 12.61 -12.78 -7.18
C ILE A 156 12.30 -13.42 -8.53
N LEU A 157 11.28 -12.96 -9.25
CA LEU A 157 10.94 -13.46 -10.59
C LEU A 157 11.88 -12.94 -11.67
N GLY A 158 12.52 -11.81 -11.45
CA GLY A 158 13.41 -11.14 -12.41
C GLY A 158 14.30 -10.12 -11.72
N ASP A 159 14.99 -9.30 -12.53
CA ASP A 159 16.01 -8.36 -12.06
C ASP A 159 15.56 -6.89 -12.18
N HIS A 160 14.24 -6.65 -12.24
CA HIS A 160 13.67 -5.31 -12.37
C HIS A 160 13.27 -4.70 -11.00
N GLU A 161 12.65 -5.49 -10.14
CA GLU A 161 12.15 -5.07 -8.82
C GLU A 161 12.87 -5.79 -7.67
N GLY A 162 14.00 -6.39 -7.96
CA GLY A 162 14.79 -7.20 -7.04
C GLY A 162 15.88 -7.93 -7.78
N MET A 163 16.13 -9.17 -7.42
CA MET A 163 17.08 -10.05 -8.09
C MET A 163 16.50 -11.47 -8.20
N ARG A 164 16.60 -12.06 -9.39
CA ARG A 164 16.13 -13.42 -9.65
C ARG A 164 16.70 -14.41 -8.65
N ALA A 165 15.81 -15.20 -8.05
CA ALA A 165 16.16 -16.27 -7.13
C ALA A 165 15.07 -17.36 -7.13
N GLU A 166 15.41 -18.53 -6.62
CA GLU A 166 14.43 -19.61 -6.40
C GLU A 166 13.64 -19.35 -5.11
N SER A 167 12.33 -19.69 -5.16
CA SER A 167 11.48 -19.72 -3.98
C SER A 167 11.86 -20.91 -3.10
N GLU A 168 12.17 -20.64 -1.84
CA GLU A 168 12.52 -21.71 -0.87
C GLU A 168 11.30 -22.19 -0.08
N MET A 169 10.21 -21.40 -0.10
CA MET A 169 8.96 -21.73 0.58
C MET A 169 7.74 -21.22 -0.21
N PRO A 170 6.52 -21.71 0.09
CA PRO A 170 5.31 -21.18 -0.51
C PRO A 170 5.13 -19.69 -0.22
N GLN A 171 4.49 -18.99 -1.16
CA GLN A 171 3.99 -17.65 -0.90
C GLN A 171 2.94 -17.67 0.23
N ALA A 172 2.95 -16.66 1.09
CA ALA A 172 2.08 -16.67 2.25
C ALA A 172 1.81 -15.25 2.79
N VAL A 173 0.85 -15.17 3.69
CA VAL A 173 0.70 -14.09 4.66
C VAL A 173 1.39 -14.53 5.95
N TRP A 174 2.23 -13.68 6.49
CA TRP A 174 3.01 -13.90 7.69
C TRP A 174 2.64 -12.93 8.81
N ARG A 175 2.83 -13.36 10.04
CA ARG A 175 2.79 -12.53 11.23
C ARG A 175 4.12 -12.67 11.97
N VAL A 176 4.67 -11.57 12.45
CA VAL A 176 5.86 -11.56 13.32
C VAL A 176 5.59 -10.73 14.57
N ASP A 177 6.02 -11.23 15.71
CA ASP A 177 6.11 -10.46 16.94
C ASP A 177 7.49 -9.80 17.00
N PRO A 178 7.58 -8.47 16.88
CA PRO A 178 8.87 -7.77 16.83
C PRO A 178 9.63 -7.79 18.14
N ALA A 179 9.01 -8.15 19.28
CA ALA A 179 9.65 -8.22 20.57
C ALA A 179 10.41 -9.56 20.76
N SER A 180 9.80 -10.68 20.34
CA SER A 180 10.38 -12.01 20.48
C SER A 180 11.04 -12.52 19.20
N GLY A 181 10.79 -11.90 18.04
CA GLY A 181 11.19 -12.39 16.72
C GLY A 181 10.42 -13.63 16.25
N ARG A 182 9.41 -14.07 17.01
CA ARG A 182 8.62 -15.24 16.64
C ARG A 182 7.74 -14.94 15.44
N MET A 183 7.76 -15.86 14.46
CA MET A 183 6.94 -15.79 13.25
C MET A 183 5.89 -16.89 13.21
N TRP A 184 4.79 -16.60 12.49
CA TRP A 184 3.73 -17.56 12.20
C TRP A 184 3.32 -17.41 10.73
N LYS A 185 3.15 -18.53 10.06
CA LYS A 185 2.50 -18.58 8.75
C LYS A 185 0.98 -18.53 8.97
N MET A 186 0.34 -17.47 8.47
CA MET A 186 -1.06 -17.20 8.73
C MET A 186 -2.00 -17.75 7.66
N ALA A 187 -1.60 -17.64 6.39
CA ALA A 187 -2.32 -18.19 5.25
C ALA A 187 -1.34 -18.50 4.12
N ASP A 188 -1.46 -19.66 3.47
CA ASP A 188 -0.70 -20.07 2.29
C ASP A 188 -1.62 -20.60 1.16
N ASP A 189 -2.92 -20.43 1.33
CA ASP A 189 -3.97 -20.76 0.36
C ASP A 189 -4.33 -19.57 -0.56
N ILE A 190 -3.37 -18.67 -0.81
CA ILE A 190 -3.56 -17.41 -1.52
C ILE A 190 -2.58 -17.28 -2.70
N LEU A 191 -3.08 -16.80 -3.86
CA LEU A 191 -2.31 -16.71 -5.10
C LEU A 191 -1.79 -15.29 -5.35
N GLY A 192 -0.49 -15.08 -5.15
CA GLY A 192 0.15 -13.77 -5.28
C GLY A 192 -0.38 -12.76 -4.27
N PRO A 193 -0.23 -13.03 -2.95
CA PRO A 193 -0.68 -12.09 -1.93
C PRO A 193 0.04 -10.75 -2.12
N ASN A 194 -0.75 -9.66 -2.19
CA ASN A 194 -0.26 -8.30 -2.43
C ASN A 194 -0.70 -7.39 -1.27
N GLY A 195 -1.44 -6.33 -1.50
CA GLY A 195 -1.92 -5.44 -0.44
C GLY A 195 -2.68 -6.17 0.67
N LEU A 196 -2.54 -5.70 1.89
CA LEU A 196 -3.29 -6.21 3.04
C LEU A 196 -3.69 -5.09 3.99
N ALA A 197 -4.83 -5.25 4.65
CA ALA A 197 -5.29 -4.35 5.72
C ALA A 197 -6.29 -5.03 6.63
N PHE A 198 -6.39 -4.57 7.87
CA PHE A 198 -7.44 -4.99 8.80
C PHE A 198 -8.70 -4.13 8.65
N SER A 199 -9.86 -4.71 9.01
CA SER A 199 -11.07 -3.93 9.29
C SER A 199 -10.83 -2.99 10.49
N PRO A 200 -11.67 -1.94 10.68
CA PRO A 200 -11.47 -0.97 11.77
C PRO A 200 -11.44 -1.60 13.17
N ASP A 201 -12.19 -2.67 13.37
CA ASP A 201 -12.25 -3.46 14.62
C ASP A 201 -11.23 -4.61 14.66
N GLU A 202 -10.42 -4.76 13.61
CA GLU A 202 -9.43 -5.82 13.43
C GLU A 202 -10.01 -7.25 13.46
N SER A 203 -11.31 -7.40 13.29
CA SER A 203 -11.98 -8.72 13.23
C SER A 203 -11.81 -9.43 11.89
N LEU A 204 -11.47 -8.68 10.84
CA LEU A 204 -11.18 -9.19 9.50
C LEU A 204 -9.80 -8.74 9.04
N LEU A 205 -9.10 -9.63 8.35
CA LEU A 205 -7.93 -9.31 7.52
C LEU A 205 -8.35 -9.43 6.07
N TYR A 206 -8.19 -8.36 5.30
CA TYR A 206 -8.35 -8.36 3.85
C TYR A 206 -6.99 -8.51 3.17
N VAL A 207 -6.92 -9.30 2.09
CA VAL A 207 -5.68 -9.49 1.32
C VAL A 207 -6.01 -9.54 -0.17
N VAL A 208 -5.24 -8.83 -0.97
CA VAL A 208 -5.31 -8.91 -2.43
C VAL A 208 -4.72 -10.23 -2.90
N GLU A 209 -5.46 -10.95 -3.74
CA GLU A 209 -5.03 -12.15 -4.44
C GLU A 209 -4.78 -11.80 -5.92
N SER A 210 -3.60 -11.27 -6.20
CA SER A 210 -3.30 -10.60 -7.47
C SER A 210 -3.08 -11.56 -8.65
N ARG A 211 -2.90 -12.86 -8.39
CA ARG A 211 -2.72 -13.91 -9.42
C ARG A 211 -3.91 -14.84 -9.57
N ALA A 212 -4.99 -14.60 -8.84
CA ALA A 212 -6.26 -15.28 -9.11
C ALA A 212 -6.84 -14.84 -10.46
N ASN A 213 -7.75 -15.64 -11.03
CA ASN A 213 -8.48 -15.31 -12.23
C ASN A 213 -9.98 -15.64 -12.07
N PRO A 214 -10.86 -14.61 -11.90
CA PRO A 214 -10.54 -13.20 -11.82
C PRO A 214 -9.69 -12.85 -10.59
N ARG A 215 -9.00 -11.71 -10.62
CA ARG A 215 -8.32 -11.15 -9.44
C ARG A 215 -9.35 -10.77 -8.39
N ASN A 216 -9.00 -10.89 -7.12
CA ASN A 216 -9.92 -10.62 -6.04
C ASN A 216 -9.22 -10.00 -4.82
N ILE A 217 -10.04 -9.52 -3.88
CA ILE A 217 -9.64 -9.28 -2.50
C ILE A 217 -10.38 -10.32 -1.68
N VAL A 218 -9.64 -11.09 -0.90
CA VAL A 218 -10.19 -12.11 0.00
C VAL A 218 -10.22 -11.57 1.43
N SER A 219 -11.03 -12.19 2.27
CA SER A 219 -11.11 -11.88 3.69
C SER A 219 -10.90 -13.12 4.55
N TYR A 220 -10.30 -12.91 5.71
CA TYR A 220 -10.11 -13.91 6.76
C TYR A 220 -10.65 -13.36 8.07
N ALA A 221 -11.47 -14.11 8.79
CA ALA A 221 -11.82 -13.76 10.17
C ALA A 221 -10.58 -13.91 11.07
N VAL A 222 -10.28 -12.89 11.84
CA VAL A 222 -9.20 -12.91 12.84
C VAL A 222 -9.78 -13.40 14.15
N ARG A 223 -9.32 -14.55 14.64
CA ARG A 223 -9.81 -15.16 15.89
C ARG A 223 -9.13 -14.55 17.12
N ALA A 224 -9.75 -14.72 18.27
CA ALA A 224 -9.22 -14.20 19.54
C ALA A 224 -7.82 -14.76 19.91
N ASP A 225 -7.48 -15.97 19.43
CA ASP A 225 -6.15 -16.57 19.59
C ASP A 225 -5.12 -16.06 18.58
N GLY A 226 -5.53 -15.13 17.70
CA GLY A 226 -4.71 -14.56 16.65
C GLY A 226 -4.55 -15.43 15.40
N THR A 227 -5.25 -16.56 15.30
CA THR A 227 -5.29 -17.38 14.08
C THR A 227 -6.32 -16.84 13.08
N LEU A 228 -6.21 -17.25 11.82
CA LEU A 228 -7.17 -16.90 10.78
C LEU A 228 -8.25 -17.98 10.61
N GLY A 229 -9.44 -17.54 10.26
CA GLY A 229 -10.52 -18.40 9.78
C GLY A 229 -10.28 -18.84 8.33
N PRO A 230 -11.22 -19.57 7.71
CA PRO A 230 -11.12 -19.95 6.30
C PRO A 230 -11.18 -18.72 5.40
N LYS A 231 -10.47 -18.80 4.26
CA LYS A 231 -10.51 -17.82 3.18
C LYS A 231 -11.94 -17.65 2.65
N ARG A 232 -12.33 -16.41 2.38
CA ARG A 232 -13.60 -16.05 1.75
C ARG A 232 -13.37 -15.01 0.67
N ASP A 233 -13.98 -15.18 -0.48
CA ASP A 233 -14.03 -14.13 -1.49
C ASP A 233 -14.81 -12.94 -0.92
N PHE A 234 -14.28 -11.74 -1.15
CA PHE A 234 -14.89 -10.50 -0.65
C PHE A 234 -15.18 -9.52 -1.78
N ILE A 235 -14.20 -9.22 -2.63
CA ILE A 235 -14.35 -8.38 -3.82
C ILE A 235 -13.77 -9.12 -5.00
N THR A 236 -14.58 -9.32 -6.03
CA THR A 236 -14.11 -9.84 -7.33
C THR A 236 -13.90 -8.67 -8.28
N ALA A 237 -12.69 -8.56 -8.82
CA ALA A 237 -12.38 -7.50 -9.77
C ALA A 237 -13.09 -7.74 -11.11
N GLU A 238 -13.59 -6.65 -11.69
CA GLU A 238 -14.11 -6.64 -13.06
C GLU A 238 -13.01 -6.92 -14.09
N ALA A 239 -13.37 -7.21 -15.32
CA ALA A 239 -12.41 -7.45 -16.39
C ALA A 239 -11.44 -6.27 -16.55
N GLY A 240 -10.14 -6.54 -16.51
CA GLY A 240 -9.09 -5.53 -16.50
C GLY A 240 -8.80 -4.89 -15.16
N GLY A 241 -9.65 -5.08 -14.15
CA GLY A 241 -9.42 -4.61 -12.78
C GLY A 241 -8.20 -5.30 -12.16
N THR A 242 -7.35 -4.51 -11.54
CA THR A 242 -6.14 -5.01 -10.90
C THR A 242 -5.98 -4.35 -9.54
N PRO A 243 -6.54 -4.97 -8.47
CA PRO A 243 -6.31 -4.52 -7.10
C PRO A 243 -4.83 -4.64 -6.74
N ASP A 244 -4.34 -3.69 -5.96
CA ASP A 244 -2.96 -3.64 -5.48
C ASP A 244 -2.92 -3.27 -3.98
N GLY A 245 -2.09 -2.34 -3.54
CA GLY A 245 -2.11 -1.85 -2.17
C GLY A 245 -3.38 -1.06 -1.84
N PHE A 246 -3.86 -1.16 -0.61
CA PHE A 246 -5.08 -0.48 -0.16
C PHE A 246 -5.05 -0.14 1.33
N ARG A 247 -5.93 0.77 1.75
CA ARG A 247 -6.16 1.08 3.17
C ARG A 247 -7.66 1.15 3.45
N VAL A 248 -8.00 1.01 4.72
CA VAL A 248 -9.39 1.01 5.22
C VAL A 248 -9.65 2.31 5.97
N ASP A 249 -10.84 2.91 5.76
CA ASP A 249 -11.28 4.07 6.52
C ASP A 249 -12.09 3.68 7.77
N GLU A 250 -12.44 4.67 8.60
CA GLU A 250 -13.16 4.46 9.87
C GLU A 250 -14.59 3.89 9.68
N ASP A 251 -15.20 4.05 8.48
CA ASP A 251 -16.48 3.47 8.12
C ASP A 251 -16.35 2.04 7.53
N GLY A 252 -15.12 1.51 7.43
CA GLY A 252 -14.82 0.19 6.88
C GLY A 252 -14.75 0.14 5.36
N ASN A 253 -14.73 1.29 4.66
CA ASN A 253 -14.54 1.29 3.22
C ASN A 253 -13.08 1.00 2.85
N LEU A 254 -12.88 0.21 1.79
CA LEU A 254 -11.58 -0.10 1.24
C LEU A 254 -11.26 0.89 0.11
N TRP A 255 -10.16 1.63 0.26
CA TRP A 255 -9.61 2.55 -0.75
C TRP A 255 -8.44 1.86 -1.42
N CYS A 256 -8.67 1.33 -2.63
CA CYS A 256 -7.78 0.38 -3.29
C CYS A 256 -7.06 1.01 -4.47
N GLY A 257 -5.74 0.85 -4.55
CA GLY A 257 -4.99 1.04 -5.77
C GLY A 257 -5.53 0.13 -6.86
N TRP A 258 -5.75 0.70 -8.05
CA TRP A 258 -6.46 0.03 -9.14
C TRP A 258 -5.87 0.39 -10.49
N GLY A 259 -6.12 -0.43 -11.52
CA GLY A 259 -5.74 -0.12 -12.89
C GLY A 259 -5.13 -1.28 -13.67
N MET A 260 -4.32 -0.97 -14.70
CA MET A 260 -3.78 -1.88 -15.72
C MET A 260 -4.83 -2.52 -16.64
N GLY A 261 -6.02 -1.93 -16.74
CA GLY A 261 -7.04 -2.34 -17.69
C GLY A 261 -7.21 -1.30 -18.78
N THR A 262 -7.92 -0.25 -18.48
CA THR A 262 -8.18 0.89 -19.34
C THR A 262 -7.92 2.19 -18.58
N GLU A 263 -7.84 3.31 -19.31
CA GLU A 263 -7.65 4.62 -18.70
C GLU A 263 -8.76 4.95 -17.66
N GLU A 264 -9.98 4.45 -17.85
CA GLU A 264 -11.10 4.66 -16.93
C GLU A 264 -10.96 3.86 -15.62
N GLN A 265 -10.10 2.85 -15.59
CA GLN A 265 -9.85 2.03 -14.41
C GLN A 265 -8.66 2.50 -13.60
N ASP A 266 -7.75 3.29 -14.20
CA ASP A 266 -6.56 3.74 -13.50
C ASP A 266 -6.91 4.75 -12.41
N GLY A 267 -6.41 4.49 -11.19
CA GLY A 267 -6.64 5.34 -10.04
C GLY A 267 -6.93 4.61 -8.75
N VAL A 268 -7.87 5.10 -7.96
CA VAL A 268 -8.28 4.49 -6.69
C VAL A 268 -9.74 4.05 -6.78
N ARG A 269 -10.00 2.76 -6.60
CA ARG A 269 -11.35 2.21 -6.49
C ARG A 269 -11.76 2.14 -5.02
N VAL A 270 -12.97 2.62 -4.71
CA VAL A 270 -13.48 2.62 -3.33
C VAL A 270 -14.64 1.64 -3.22
N PHE A 271 -14.54 0.72 -2.27
CA PHE A 271 -15.57 -0.26 -1.95
C PHE A 271 -16.10 0.00 -0.54
N ASN A 272 -17.38 -0.18 -0.33
CA ASN A 272 -17.95 -0.09 1.02
C ASN A 272 -17.62 -1.34 1.86
N ALA A 273 -17.96 -1.30 3.15
CA ALA A 273 -17.73 -2.41 4.08
C ALA A 273 -18.43 -3.74 3.70
N ALA A 274 -19.34 -3.73 2.75
CA ALA A 274 -19.97 -4.92 2.18
C ALA A 274 -19.30 -5.41 0.88
N GLY A 275 -18.23 -4.71 0.42
CA GLY A 275 -17.51 -5.06 -0.81
C GLY A 275 -18.15 -4.51 -2.10
N ALA A 276 -19.18 -3.67 -2.01
CA ALA A 276 -19.78 -3.04 -3.20
C ALA A 276 -18.96 -1.81 -3.62
N PRO A 277 -18.68 -1.62 -4.93
CA PRO A 277 -17.96 -0.45 -5.42
C PRO A 277 -18.85 0.80 -5.29
N ILE A 278 -18.33 1.83 -4.62
CA ILE A 278 -19.08 3.07 -4.37
C ILE A 278 -18.47 4.29 -5.03
N GLY A 279 -17.14 4.30 -5.24
CA GLY A 279 -16.45 5.46 -5.78
C GLY A 279 -15.22 5.12 -6.59
N HIS A 280 -14.76 6.09 -7.38
CA HIS A 280 -13.52 5.99 -8.12
C HIS A 280 -12.82 7.34 -8.22
N ILE A 281 -11.54 7.39 -7.92
CA ILE A 281 -10.67 8.55 -8.14
C ILE A 281 -9.85 8.25 -9.39
N THR A 282 -10.18 8.90 -10.50
CA THR A 282 -9.49 8.70 -11.77
C THR A 282 -8.12 9.39 -11.76
N LEU A 283 -7.09 8.68 -12.19
CA LEU A 283 -5.74 9.19 -12.38
C LEU A 283 -5.26 8.90 -13.82
N PRO A 284 -4.29 9.66 -14.34
CA PRO A 284 -3.73 9.44 -15.67
C PRO A 284 -2.76 8.24 -15.73
N GLU A 285 -2.65 7.48 -14.66
CA GLU A 285 -1.77 6.33 -14.50
C GLU A 285 -2.30 5.40 -13.42
N ARG A 286 -1.84 4.14 -13.46
CA ARG A 286 -2.16 3.17 -12.44
C ARG A 286 -1.78 3.66 -11.05
N CYS A 287 -2.63 3.40 -10.07
CA CYS A 287 -2.30 3.50 -8.65
C CYS A 287 -1.85 2.14 -8.13
N ALA A 288 -0.66 2.09 -7.53
CA ALA A 288 -0.14 0.89 -6.91
C ALA A 288 -0.54 0.79 -5.42
N ASN A 289 -0.50 1.89 -4.68
CA ASN A 289 -0.78 1.86 -3.25
C ASN A 289 -1.27 3.22 -2.72
N VAL A 290 -1.90 3.21 -1.56
CA VAL A 290 -2.42 4.42 -0.92
C VAL A 290 -2.13 4.43 0.59
N CYS A 291 -2.10 5.62 1.19
CA CYS A 291 -2.19 5.75 2.65
C CYS A 291 -2.98 7.00 3.04
N PHE A 292 -3.60 6.95 4.21
CA PHE A 292 -4.20 8.13 4.82
C PHE A 292 -3.17 8.87 5.67
N GLY A 293 -3.19 10.20 5.60
CA GLY A 293 -2.30 11.04 6.37
C GLY A 293 -2.86 12.44 6.62
N GLY A 294 -1.98 13.36 6.95
CA GLY A 294 -2.33 14.69 7.44
C GLY A 294 -2.74 14.69 8.92
N PRO A 295 -2.95 15.85 9.53
CA PRO A 295 -3.24 15.99 10.96
C PRO A 295 -4.51 15.25 11.41
N HIS A 296 -5.47 15.09 10.51
CA HIS A 296 -6.76 14.44 10.77
C HIS A 296 -6.93 13.09 10.09
N ARG A 297 -5.88 12.55 9.46
CA ARG A 297 -5.92 11.29 8.67
C ARG A 297 -7.00 11.30 7.58
N ASN A 298 -7.32 12.46 7.04
CA ASN A 298 -8.33 12.68 6.00
C ASN A 298 -7.73 13.17 4.67
N ARG A 299 -6.41 13.09 4.53
CA ARG A 299 -5.70 13.30 3.27
C ARG A 299 -5.25 11.95 2.74
N LEU A 300 -5.86 11.51 1.64
CA LEU A 300 -5.44 10.30 0.96
C LEU A 300 -4.23 10.63 0.10
N PHE A 301 -3.10 9.97 0.36
CA PHE A 301 -1.92 9.98 -0.49
C PHE A 301 -1.96 8.76 -1.39
N ILE A 302 -1.59 8.93 -2.65
CA ILE A 302 -1.77 7.95 -3.71
C ILE A 302 -0.44 7.80 -4.44
N ALA A 303 0.19 6.63 -4.33
CA ALA A 303 1.38 6.29 -5.08
C ALA A 303 0.96 5.75 -6.46
N GLY A 304 1.04 6.61 -7.46
CA GLY A 304 0.93 6.24 -8.86
C GLY A 304 2.23 5.63 -9.36
N ALA A 305 2.20 5.03 -10.56
CA ALA A 305 3.38 4.43 -11.15
C ALA A 305 4.55 5.44 -11.24
N ARG A 306 4.28 6.67 -11.68
CA ARG A 306 5.30 7.70 -11.91
C ARG A 306 5.22 8.91 -11.00
N SER A 307 4.14 9.03 -10.25
CA SER A 307 3.86 10.25 -9.48
C SER A 307 3.23 9.96 -8.14
N LEU A 308 3.44 10.88 -7.21
CA LEU A 308 2.71 10.94 -5.95
C LEU A 308 1.57 11.94 -6.07
N TYR A 309 0.36 11.50 -5.73
CA TYR A 309 -0.83 12.37 -5.67
C TYR A 309 -1.39 12.45 -4.25
N SER A 310 -2.27 13.42 -4.03
CA SER A 310 -3.11 13.43 -2.83
C SER A 310 -4.44 14.12 -3.07
N VAL A 311 -5.43 13.77 -2.24
CA VAL A 311 -6.73 14.43 -2.20
C VAL A 311 -7.26 14.43 -0.77
N PHE A 312 -7.92 15.52 -0.36
CA PHE A 312 -8.66 15.55 0.90
C PHE A 312 -10.03 14.90 0.72
N VAL A 313 -10.40 14.07 1.66
CA VAL A 313 -11.68 13.35 1.70
C VAL A 313 -12.41 13.60 3.02
N ASN A 314 -13.73 13.34 3.04
CA ASN A 314 -14.57 13.52 4.23
C ASN A 314 -14.69 12.25 5.08
N THR A 315 -13.61 11.49 5.17
CA THR A 315 -13.45 10.35 6.07
C THR A 315 -12.03 10.32 6.59
N ARG A 316 -11.72 9.40 7.48
CA ARG A 316 -10.39 9.23 8.06
C ARG A 316 -9.93 7.79 7.90
N GLY A 317 -8.65 7.61 7.62
CA GLY A 317 -8.05 6.29 7.68
C GLY A 317 -8.06 5.72 9.11
N VAL A 318 -8.10 4.41 9.24
CA VAL A 318 -7.94 3.73 10.53
C VAL A 318 -6.59 4.13 11.15
N ALA A 319 -6.57 4.30 12.49
CA ALA A 319 -5.34 4.68 13.19
C ALA A 319 -4.31 3.55 13.12
N GLY A 320 -3.11 3.87 12.63
CA GLY A 320 -1.99 2.92 12.54
C GLY A 320 -2.00 2.04 11.29
N GLY A 321 -2.90 2.32 10.33
CA GLY A 321 -2.94 1.67 9.00
C GLY A 321 -2.22 2.50 7.96
#